data_45a829cb014cd585aec08ce810f01673
#
_entry.id   45a829cb014cd585aec08ce810f01673
#
_cell.length_a   1.000
_cell.length_b   1.000
_cell.length_c   1.000
_cell.angle_alpha   90.00
_cell.angle_beta   90.00
_cell.angle_gamma   90.00
#
_symmetry.space_group_name_H-M   'P 1'
#
loop_
_entity.id
_entity.type
_entity.pdbx_description
1 polymer ?
#
loop_
_entity_poly.entity_id
_entity_poly.type
_entity_poly.pdbx_seq_one_letter_code
_entity_poly.pdbx_strand_id
1 'polypeptide(L)'
;EQVCAACSGEMNLLNVGGIDPQTDAYYNYVETYAGGQGAMHDLDGADGVHTHLTNTRNAPVEIIERTYPLQVVRYGLVPNTGGPGRMRGGCGMMREIKCLGERTTLTIGSDRRKFTPWGLDGGHNAEGAHCWVIGTDGSKKELPTKVVTTLTQGDRLLTQTPGGGGWGDPNERDSTKIARDIRDGLVSDHN
;
A
#
# COMPACT_ATOMS: atom_id res chain seq x y z
N GLU A 1 18.46 -11.25 -17.98
CA GLU A 1 18.70 -9.87 -18.46
C GLU A 1 17.38 -9.07 -18.63
N GLN A 2 16.22 -9.72 -18.58
CA GLN A 2 14.90 -9.05 -18.66
C GLN A 2 14.06 -9.27 -17.39
N VAL A 3 14.68 -9.69 -16.30
CA VAL A 3 14.00 -9.93 -15.03
C VAL A 3 13.92 -8.62 -14.28
N CYS A 4 12.72 -8.26 -13.82
CA CYS A 4 12.55 -7.11 -12.94
C CYS A 4 13.03 -7.42 -11.52
N ALA A 5 13.39 -6.41 -10.76
CA ALA A 5 13.54 -6.49 -9.32
C ALA A 5 12.21 -6.94 -8.69
N ALA A 6 12.21 -7.29 -7.41
CA ALA A 6 10.99 -7.81 -6.78
C ALA A 6 9.89 -6.75 -6.77
N CYS A 7 8.72 -7.10 -7.30
CA CYS A 7 7.50 -6.31 -7.11
C CYS A 7 7.00 -6.45 -5.66
N SER A 8 6.01 -5.67 -5.28
CA SER A 8 5.28 -5.82 -4.01
C SER A 8 4.88 -7.27 -3.74
N GLY A 9 4.49 -7.99 -4.80
CA GLY A 9 4.40 -9.46 -4.83
C GLY A 9 3.45 -10.06 -3.80
N GLU A 10 2.44 -9.31 -3.37
CA GLU A 10 1.42 -9.75 -2.44
C GLU A 10 0.03 -9.29 -2.88
N MET A 11 -1.01 -9.87 -2.31
CA MET A 11 -2.39 -9.47 -2.58
C MET A 11 -2.91 -8.41 -1.60
N ASN A 12 -2.22 -8.14 -0.50
CA ASN A 12 -2.59 -7.18 0.54
C ASN A 12 -4.10 -7.17 0.81
N LEU A 13 -4.59 -8.31 1.29
CA LEU A 13 -6.03 -8.54 1.45
C LEU A 13 -6.58 -7.74 2.63
N LEU A 14 -7.60 -6.96 2.37
CA LEU A 14 -8.47 -6.35 3.35
C LEU A 14 -9.85 -6.99 3.30
N ASN A 15 -10.37 -7.39 4.45
CA ASN A 15 -11.77 -7.76 4.61
C ASN A 15 -12.35 -7.03 5.83
N VAL A 16 -13.44 -6.30 5.62
CA VAL A 16 -14.12 -5.49 6.63
C VAL A 16 -15.61 -5.82 6.59
N GLY A 17 -16.16 -6.29 7.70
CA GLY A 17 -17.56 -6.69 7.75
C GLY A 17 -18.23 -6.44 9.11
N GLY A 18 -19.55 -6.28 9.08
CA GLY A 18 -20.34 -6.02 10.28
C GLY A 18 -21.81 -5.78 9.93
N ILE A 19 -22.51 -5.14 10.85
CA ILE A 19 -23.89 -4.69 10.63
C ILE A 19 -23.87 -3.20 10.28
N ASP A 20 -24.55 -2.84 9.23
CA ASP A 20 -24.73 -1.44 8.83
C ASP A 20 -25.74 -0.78 9.78
N PRO A 21 -25.36 0.29 10.50
CA PRO A 21 -26.24 0.92 11.49
C PRO A 21 -27.44 1.64 10.86
N GLN A 22 -27.44 1.87 9.53
CA GLN A 22 -28.55 2.53 8.84
C GLN A 22 -29.61 1.55 8.34
N THR A 23 -29.20 0.36 7.94
CA THR A 23 -30.07 -0.61 7.26
C THR A 23 -30.31 -1.87 8.08
N ASP A 24 -29.57 -2.05 9.18
CA ASP A 24 -29.53 -3.26 10.02
C ASP A 24 -29.14 -4.53 9.21
N ALA A 25 -28.58 -4.35 8.04
CA ALA A 25 -28.14 -5.42 7.17
C ALA A 25 -26.66 -5.75 7.39
N TYR A 26 -26.31 -7.03 7.20
CA TYR A 26 -24.91 -7.45 7.19
C TYR A 26 -24.22 -6.93 5.93
N TYR A 27 -23.02 -6.36 6.10
CA TYR A 27 -22.16 -5.98 5.00
C TYR A 27 -20.82 -6.70 5.07
N ASN A 28 -20.19 -6.87 3.92
CA ASN A 28 -18.85 -7.39 3.81
C ASN A 28 -18.13 -6.71 2.64
N TYR A 29 -17.09 -5.97 2.94
CA TYR A 29 -16.22 -5.32 1.97
C TYR A 29 -14.89 -6.06 1.90
N VAL A 30 -14.53 -6.54 0.71
CA VAL A 30 -13.27 -7.24 0.45
C VAL A 30 -12.55 -6.53 -0.68
N GLU A 31 -11.28 -6.23 -0.48
CA GLU A 31 -10.44 -5.64 -1.51
C GLU A 31 -8.99 -6.10 -1.38
N THR A 32 -8.31 -6.18 -2.51
CA THR A 32 -6.86 -6.33 -2.59
C THR A 32 -6.26 -4.99 -3.00
N TYR A 33 -5.13 -4.63 -2.37
CA TYR A 33 -4.48 -3.35 -2.65
C TYR A 33 -3.28 -3.52 -3.58
N ALA A 34 -3.13 -2.59 -4.50
CA ALA A 34 -1.95 -2.45 -5.35
C ALA A 34 -0.71 -2.08 -4.54
N GLY A 35 0.45 -2.33 -5.10
CA GLY A 35 1.75 -1.93 -4.52
C GLY A 35 2.71 -1.45 -5.60
N GLY A 36 4.00 -1.35 -5.30
CA GLY A 36 5.02 -0.96 -6.26
C GLY A 36 5.45 -2.11 -7.16
N GLN A 37 5.68 -1.83 -8.44
CA GLN A 37 6.35 -2.73 -9.37
C GLN A 37 7.87 -2.65 -9.19
N GLY A 38 8.57 -3.79 -9.27
CA GLY A 38 10.04 -3.81 -9.33
C GLY A 38 10.56 -3.14 -10.60
N ALA A 39 11.67 -2.42 -10.46
CA ALA A 39 12.35 -1.80 -11.59
C ALA A 39 12.94 -2.84 -12.54
N MET A 40 13.13 -2.48 -13.78
CA MET A 40 13.81 -3.24 -14.82
C MET A 40 15.14 -2.59 -15.17
N HIS A 41 15.92 -3.28 -15.99
CA HIS A 41 17.22 -2.79 -16.46
C HIS A 41 17.17 -1.34 -17.04
N ASP A 42 16.12 -0.98 -17.74
CA ASP A 42 15.99 0.28 -18.48
C ASP A 42 14.72 1.08 -18.13
N LEU A 43 13.92 0.57 -17.18
CA LEU A 43 12.63 1.16 -16.84
C LEU A 43 12.42 1.21 -15.31
N ASP A 44 11.98 2.37 -14.84
CA ASP A 44 11.52 2.53 -13.46
C ASP A 44 10.28 1.66 -13.20
N GLY A 45 10.12 1.16 -11.98
CA GLY A 45 8.93 0.44 -11.57
C GLY A 45 7.70 1.36 -11.54
N ALA A 46 6.55 0.84 -11.96
CA ALA A 46 5.29 1.56 -11.89
C ALA A 46 4.78 1.67 -10.44
N ASP A 47 4.22 2.83 -10.12
CA ASP A 47 3.72 3.15 -8.79
C ASP A 47 2.28 2.68 -8.60
N GLY A 48 1.97 2.07 -7.45
CA GLY A 48 0.60 1.72 -7.06
C GLY A 48 -0.14 0.82 -8.04
N VAL A 49 0.49 -0.21 -8.58
CA VAL A 49 -0.08 -1.12 -9.57
C VAL A 49 -0.24 -2.54 -9.04
N HIS A 50 -1.25 -3.23 -9.54
CA HIS A 50 -1.35 -4.67 -9.33
C HIS A 50 -0.37 -5.41 -10.25
N THR A 51 0.40 -6.33 -9.66
CA THR A 51 1.40 -7.11 -10.38
C THR A 51 1.17 -8.62 -10.20
N HIS A 52 1.65 -9.42 -11.14
CA HIS A 52 1.64 -10.89 -11.13
C HIS A 52 0.26 -11.52 -10.92
N LEU A 53 -0.07 -11.88 -9.67
CA LEU A 53 -1.25 -12.66 -9.32
C LEU A 53 -2.56 -11.87 -9.36
N THR A 54 -2.48 -10.55 -9.34
CA THR A 54 -3.65 -9.69 -9.28
C THR A 54 -3.77 -8.85 -10.55
N ASN A 55 -4.96 -8.75 -11.08
CA ASN A 55 -5.30 -7.86 -12.18
C ASN A 55 -6.65 -7.21 -11.88
N THR A 56 -6.74 -6.58 -10.72
CA THR A 56 -7.93 -5.90 -10.24
C THR A 56 -7.74 -4.39 -10.27
N ARG A 57 -8.82 -3.66 -10.08
CA ARG A 57 -8.80 -2.21 -9.83
C ARG A 57 -9.35 -1.96 -8.46
N ASN A 58 -8.81 -0.97 -7.77
CA ASN A 58 -9.36 -0.54 -6.50
C ASN A 58 -10.74 0.09 -6.70
N ALA A 59 -11.65 -0.17 -5.76
CA ALA A 59 -12.98 0.41 -5.79
C ALA A 59 -12.92 1.95 -5.68
N PRO A 60 -13.73 2.69 -6.45
CA PRO A 60 -13.86 4.13 -6.30
C PRO A 60 -14.30 4.49 -4.87
N VAL A 61 -13.77 5.60 -4.36
CA VAL A 61 -14.06 6.07 -2.99
C VAL A 61 -15.57 6.25 -2.78
N GLU A 62 -16.24 6.83 -3.75
CA GLU A 62 -17.69 7.11 -3.73
C GLU A 62 -18.52 5.83 -3.62
N ILE A 63 -18.07 4.75 -4.26
CA ILE A 63 -18.75 3.45 -4.18
C ILE A 63 -18.58 2.84 -2.79
N ILE A 64 -17.38 2.93 -2.22
CA ILE A 64 -17.12 2.44 -0.86
C ILE A 64 -18.02 3.17 0.14
N GLU A 65 -17.99 4.51 0.13
CA GLU A 65 -18.70 5.35 1.10
C GLU A 65 -20.23 5.28 0.94
N ARG A 66 -20.71 5.03 -0.28
CA ARG A 66 -22.14 4.89 -0.56
C ARG A 66 -22.68 3.52 -0.17
N THR A 67 -21.85 2.47 -0.27
CA THR A 67 -22.31 1.08 -0.15
C THR A 67 -22.08 0.53 1.25
N TYR A 68 -21.05 1.02 1.95
CA TYR A 68 -20.63 0.47 3.22
C TYR A 68 -20.56 1.57 4.30
N PRO A 69 -20.75 1.26 5.59
CA PRO A 69 -20.56 2.23 6.67
C PRO A 69 -19.07 2.50 6.91
N LEU A 70 -18.38 2.95 5.87
CA LEU A 70 -16.96 3.25 5.82
C LEU A 70 -16.73 4.63 5.19
N GLN A 71 -15.71 5.35 5.66
CA GLN A 71 -15.27 6.62 5.08
C GLN A 71 -13.80 6.52 4.69
N VAL A 72 -13.45 6.88 3.46
CA VAL A 72 -12.07 6.93 3.01
C VAL A 72 -11.47 8.29 3.39
N VAL A 73 -10.56 8.30 4.36
CA VAL A 73 -9.93 9.53 4.88
C VAL A 73 -8.77 9.97 4.00
N ARG A 74 -7.96 9.00 3.54
CA ARG A 74 -6.81 9.24 2.64
C ARG A 74 -6.64 8.08 1.68
N TYR A 75 -6.19 8.40 0.47
CA TYR A 75 -5.83 7.44 -0.56
C TYR A 75 -4.78 8.04 -1.48
N GLY A 76 -3.65 7.38 -1.64
CA GLY A 76 -2.57 7.88 -2.49
C GLY A 76 -1.32 7.02 -2.46
N LEU A 77 -0.29 7.45 -3.19
CA LEU A 77 1.03 6.83 -3.15
C LEU A 77 1.76 7.20 -1.85
N VAL A 78 2.69 6.34 -1.45
CA VAL A 78 3.57 6.59 -0.30
C VAL A 78 4.97 6.90 -0.82
N PRO A 79 5.44 8.15 -0.68
CA PRO A 79 6.79 8.53 -1.09
C PRO A 79 7.87 7.67 -0.41
N ASN A 80 9.03 7.53 -1.05
CA ASN A 80 10.21 6.82 -0.56
C ASN A 80 10.01 5.31 -0.31
N THR A 81 8.90 4.72 -0.74
CA THR A 81 8.67 3.28 -0.56
C THR A 81 9.25 2.43 -1.68
N GLY A 82 9.47 2.98 -2.86
CA GLY A 82 10.18 2.32 -3.96
C GLY A 82 11.67 2.19 -3.65
N GLY A 83 12.26 1.02 -3.91
CA GLY A 83 13.68 0.76 -3.73
C GLY A 83 14.55 1.66 -4.61
N PRO A 84 15.57 2.34 -4.05
CA PRO A 84 16.55 3.10 -4.82
C PRO A 84 17.30 2.24 -5.83
N GLY A 85 17.65 2.82 -6.98
CA GLY A 85 18.42 2.17 -8.04
C GLY A 85 18.69 3.14 -9.17
N ARG A 86 19.51 2.75 -10.12
CA ARG A 86 19.64 3.45 -11.40
C ARG A 86 18.26 3.58 -12.06
N MET A 87 17.47 2.51 -11.94
CA MET A 87 16.01 2.52 -12.13
C MET A 87 15.34 2.33 -10.77
N ARG A 88 14.47 3.28 -10.38
CA ARG A 88 13.73 3.25 -9.11
C ARG A 88 12.61 2.23 -9.15
N GLY A 89 12.44 1.46 -8.08
CA GLY A 89 11.23 0.67 -7.88
C GLY A 89 9.99 1.55 -7.69
N GLY A 90 8.83 1.04 -8.06
CA GLY A 90 7.56 1.74 -7.89
C GLY A 90 7.21 1.98 -6.43
N CYS A 91 6.53 3.08 -6.14
CA CYS A 91 6.00 3.37 -4.82
C CYS A 91 4.82 2.47 -4.49
N GLY A 92 4.71 2.07 -3.23
CA GLY A 92 3.51 1.52 -2.65
C GLY A 92 2.42 2.58 -2.49
N MET A 93 1.26 2.15 -2.03
CA MET A 93 0.13 3.05 -1.79
C MET A 93 -0.34 2.97 -0.35
N MET A 94 -1.05 4.00 0.08
CA MET A 94 -1.77 4.01 1.35
C MET A 94 -3.26 4.17 1.14
N ARG A 95 -4.03 3.58 2.06
CA ARG A 95 -5.44 3.90 2.25
C ARG A 95 -5.74 3.99 3.76
N GLU A 96 -6.39 5.06 4.15
CA GLU A 96 -6.92 5.22 5.50
C GLU A 96 -8.44 5.20 5.44
N ILE A 97 -9.05 4.23 6.13
CA ILE A 97 -10.50 4.04 6.17
C ILE A 97 -10.96 4.23 7.62
N LYS A 98 -11.97 5.08 7.82
CA LYS A 98 -12.66 5.26 9.09
C LYS A 98 -13.88 4.36 9.15
N CYS A 99 -14.03 3.66 10.27
CA CYS A 99 -15.18 2.81 10.58
C CYS A 99 -16.35 3.66 11.08
N LEU A 100 -17.52 3.55 10.45
CA LEU A 100 -18.75 4.24 10.85
C LEU A 100 -19.73 3.29 11.56
N GLY A 101 -19.56 1.98 11.42
CA GLY A 101 -20.32 0.96 12.14
C GLY A 101 -19.91 0.86 13.61
N GLU A 102 -20.86 0.48 14.48
CA GLU A 102 -20.59 0.34 15.92
C GLU A 102 -19.53 -0.72 16.21
N ARG A 103 -19.61 -1.85 15.52
CA ARG A 103 -18.68 -2.96 15.63
C ARG A 103 -18.42 -3.58 14.27
N THR A 104 -17.16 -3.53 13.86
CA THR A 104 -16.71 -3.98 12.54
C THR A 104 -15.60 -5.00 12.72
N THR A 105 -15.76 -6.18 12.13
CA THR A 105 -14.68 -7.19 12.05
C THR A 105 -13.74 -6.82 10.94
N LEU A 106 -12.46 -6.75 11.27
CA LEU A 106 -11.36 -6.51 10.34
C LEU A 106 -10.52 -7.77 10.21
N THR A 107 -10.29 -8.22 8.99
CA THR A 107 -9.30 -9.25 8.65
C THR A 107 -8.25 -8.64 7.71
N ILE A 108 -7.00 -8.77 8.09
CA ILE A 108 -5.84 -8.38 7.27
C ILE A 108 -5.05 -9.62 6.90
N GLY A 109 -4.70 -9.73 5.63
CA GLY A 109 -3.72 -10.68 5.10
C GLY A 109 -2.68 -9.92 4.29
N SER A 110 -1.54 -9.64 4.89
CA SER A 110 -0.43 -8.91 4.27
C SER A 110 0.85 -9.71 4.45
N ASP A 111 1.77 -9.57 3.53
CA ASP A 111 3.11 -10.15 3.59
C ASP A 111 4.18 -9.02 3.46
N ARG A 112 5.36 -9.33 2.98
CA ARG A 112 6.41 -8.34 2.66
C ARG A 112 6.76 -7.32 3.75
N ARG A 113 6.55 -7.65 5.03
CA ARG A 113 7.01 -6.82 6.16
C ARG A 113 8.42 -7.22 6.60
N LYS A 114 8.66 -8.53 6.81
CA LYS A 114 9.94 -9.05 7.25
C LYS A 114 10.93 -9.20 6.09
N PHE A 115 10.44 -9.64 4.95
CA PHE A 115 11.22 -9.81 3.72
C PHE A 115 10.66 -8.84 2.68
N THR A 116 11.18 -7.64 2.69
CA THR A 116 10.74 -6.57 1.78
C THR A 116 11.09 -6.91 0.33
N PRO A 117 10.44 -6.28 -0.66
CA PRO A 117 10.78 -6.51 -2.06
C PRO A 117 12.24 -6.12 -2.33
N TRP A 118 13.04 -7.12 -2.76
CA TRP A 118 14.48 -6.95 -2.96
C TRP A 118 14.80 -6.24 -4.27
N GLY A 119 15.89 -5.47 -4.24
CA GLY A 119 16.49 -4.89 -5.44
C GLY A 119 17.28 -5.92 -6.24
N LEU A 120 17.71 -5.53 -7.42
CA LEU A 120 18.47 -6.37 -8.34
C LEU A 120 19.65 -5.58 -8.93
N ASP A 121 20.76 -6.28 -9.24
CA ASP A 121 21.95 -5.73 -9.90
C ASP A 121 22.53 -4.46 -9.23
N GLY A 122 22.60 -4.45 -7.89
CA GLY A 122 23.05 -3.31 -7.10
C GLY A 122 21.94 -2.35 -6.65
N GLY A 123 20.72 -2.55 -7.11
CA GLY A 123 19.56 -1.79 -6.62
C GLY A 123 19.19 -2.18 -5.19
N HIS A 124 18.57 -1.25 -4.47
CA HIS A 124 18.19 -1.44 -3.07
C HIS A 124 16.78 -2.04 -2.93
N ASN A 125 16.54 -2.60 -1.74
CA ASN A 125 15.23 -3.09 -1.36
C ASN A 125 14.23 -1.93 -1.23
N ALA A 126 12.97 -2.24 -1.46
CA ALA A 126 11.84 -1.35 -1.19
C ALA A 126 11.43 -1.38 0.29
N GLU A 127 10.62 -0.41 0.70
CA GLU A 127 9.90 -0.46 1.97
C GLU A 127 8.83 -1.55 1.98
N GLY A 128 8.58 -2.10 3.17
CA GLY A 128 7.62 -3.17 3.37
C GLY A 128 6.19 -2.71 3.59
N ALA A 129 5.30 -3.69 3.77
CA ALA A 129 3.91 -3.45 4.12
C ALA A 129 3.73 -3.10 5.59
N HIS A 130 2.82 -2.18 5.89
CA HIS A 130 2.43 -1.81 7.23
C HIS A 130 0.92 -1.63 7.36
N CYS A 131 0.41 -1.89 8.55
CA CYS A 131 -0.99 -1.68 8.86
C CYS A 131 -1.17 -1.21 10.31
N TRP A 132 -1.96 -0.16 10.51
CA TRP A 132 -2.20 0.40 11.85
C TRP A 132 -3.69 0.63 12.08
N VAL A 133 -4.11 0.38 13.31
CA VAL A 133 -5.37 0.93 13.83
C VAL A 133 -5.05 2.22 14.57
N ILE A 134 -5.83 3.25 14.29
CA ILE A 134 -5.77 4.55 14.96
C ILE A 134 -7.11 4.72 15.69
N GLY A 135 -7.05 4.69 17.02
CA GLY A 135 -8.21 4.88 17.88
C GLY A 135 -8.76 6.30 17.85
N THR A 136 -9.97 6.48 18.33
CA THR A 136 -10.60 7.81 18.47
C THR A 136 -9.86 8.73 19.43
N ASP A 137 -9.10 8.16 20.37
CA ASP A 137 -8.20 8.88 21.28
C ASP A 137 -6.86 9.31 20.64
N GLY A 138 -6.64 8.97 19.36
CA GLY A 138 -5.41 9.22 18.63
C GLY A 138 -4.32 8.16 18.86
N SER A 139 -4.55 7.14 19.68
CA SER A 139 -3.61 6.03 19.84
C SER A 139 -3.39 5.32 18.50
N LYS A 140 -2.13 4.99 18.20
CA LYS A 140 -1.76 4.27 16.97
C LYS A 140 -1.12 2.95 17.33
N LYS A 141 -1.75 1.85 16.91
CA LYS A 141 -1.28 0.48 17.15
C LYS A 141 -1.00 -0.22 15.82
N GLU A 142 0.21 -0.70 15.65
CA GLU A 142 0.56 -1.52 14.50
C GLU A 142 -0.01 -2.93 14.65
N LEU A 143 -0.63 -3.42 13.58
CA LEU A 143 -1.21 -4.75 13.51
C LEU A 143 -0.19 -5.78 12.97
N PRO A 144 -0.28 -7.05 13.37
CA PRO A 144 0.41 -8.15 12.70
C PRO A 144 0.02 -8.24 11.21
N THR A 145 0.87 -8.89 10.43
CA THR A 145 0.63 -9.08 8.98
C THR A 145 -0.60 -9.94 8.68
N LYS A 146 -0.96 -10.84 9.59
CA LYS A 146 -2.17 -11.68 9.50
C LYS A 146 -2.91 -11.57 10.81
N VAL A 147 -4.10 -11.01 10.77
CA VAL A 147 -4.88 -10.74 11.98
C VAL A 147 -6.37 -10.66 11.68
N VAL A 148 -7.15 -11.12 12.64
CA VAL A 148 -8.57 -10.82 12.76
C VAL A 148 -8.76 -10.02 14.05
N THR A 149 -9.37 -8.86 13.95
CA THR A 149 -9.62 -7.97 15.10
C THR A 149 -10.95 -7.23 14.92
N THR A 150 -11.36 -6.50 15.93
CA THR A 150 -12.57 -5.66 15.87
C THR A 150 -12.18 -4.20 15.92
N LEU A 151 -12.82 -3.42 15.07
CA LEU A 151 -12.82 -1.95 15.10
C LEU A 151 -14.15 -1.47 15.70
N THR A 152 -14.11 -0.37 16.41
CA THR A 152 -15.27 0.34 16.93
C THR A 152 -15.55 1.60 16.10
N GLN A 153 -16.73 2.18 16.26
CA GLN A 153 -17.11 3.38 15.55
C GLN A 153 -16.08 4.51 15.78
N GLY A 154 -15.63 5.10 14.69
CA GLY A 154 -14.63 6.17 14.69
C GLY A 154 -13.19 5.72 14.58
N ASP A 155 -12.88 4.44 14.86
CA ASP A 155 -11.55 3.90 14.62
C ASP A 155 -11.17 4.01 13.15
N ARG A 156 -9.87 4.21 12.88
CA ARG A 156 -9.33 4.30 11.52
C ARG A 156 -8.33 3.19 11.28
N LEU A 157 -8.44 2.58 10.13
CA LEU A 157 -7.47 1.63 9.60
C LEU A 157 -6.58 2.34 8.60
N LEU A 158 -5.28 2.41 8.85
CA LEU A 158 -4.29 2.89 7.89
C LEU A 158 -3.49 1.70 7.37
N THR A 159 -3.57 1.46 6.07
CA THR A 159 -2.81 0.42 5.37
C THR A 159 -1.81 1.07 4.44
N GLN A 160 -0.57 0.58 4.46
CA GLN A 160 0.50 0.90 3.52
C GLN A 160 0.95 -0.38 2.84
N THR A 161 0.98 -0.38 1.51
CA THR A 161 1.48 -1.50 0.72
C THR A 161 2.96 -1.34 0.41
N PRO A 162 3.69 -2.45 0.12
CA PRO A 162 5.12 -2.36 -0.19
C PRO A 162 5.37 -1.64 -1.51
N GLY A 163 6.54 -1.04 -1.62
CA GLY A 163 7.10 -0.63 -2.90
C GLY A 163 7.61 -1.81 -3.73
N GLY A 164 8.19 -1.52 -4.88
CA GLY A 164 8.98 -2.43 -5.70
C GLY A 164 10.48 -2.22 -5.50
N GLY A 165 11.30 -3.25 -5.64
CA GLY A 165 12.76 -3.16 -5.55
C GLY A 165 13.37 -2.32 -6.68
N GLY A 166 14.50 -1.65 -6.41
CA GLY A 166 15.29 -0.90 -7.40
C GLY A 166 16.15 -1.82 -8.26
N TRP A 167 16.62 -1.31 -9.39
CA TRP A 167 17.53 -2.00 -10.30
C TRP A 167 18.76 -1.14 -10.61
N GLY A 168 19.96 -1.74 -10.51
CA GLY A 168 21.23 -1.04 -10.78
C GLY A 168 21.65 -0.08 -9.67
N ASP A 169 22.91 0.36 -9.67
CA ASP A 169 23.46 1.25 -8.65
C ASP A 169 22.67 2.56 -8.56
N PRO A 170 22.16 2.96 -7.39
CA PRO A 170 21.46 4.24 -7.20
C PRO A 170 22.32 5.47 -7.54
N ASN A 171 23.65 5.38 -7.39
CA ASN A 171 24.57 6.47 -7.73
C ASN A 171 24.63 6.77 -9.22
N GLU A 172 24.20 5.84 -10.07
CA GLU A 172 24.12 5.99 -11.53
C GLU A 172 22.77 6.54 -12.01
N ARG A 173 21.84 6.89 -11.07
CA ARG A 173 20.55 7.43 -11.45
C ARG A 173 20.69 8.79 -12.11
N ASP A 174 20.05 8.96 -13.27
CA ASP A 174 20.01 10.21 -14.02
C ASP A 174 19.41 11.34 -13.17
N SER A 175 20.13 12.47 -13.09
CA SER A 175 19.73 13.63 -12.31
C SER A 175 18.37 14.23 -12.74
N THR A 176 18.02 14.12 -14.00
CA THR A 176 16.71 14.58 -14.49
C THR A 176 15.57 13.70 -13.99
N LYS A 177 15.82 12.39 -13.83
CA LYS A 177 14.87 11.47 -13.21
C LYS A 177 14.72 11.76 -11.72
N ILE A 178 15.82 12.04 -11.01
CA ILE A 178 15.78 12.43 -9.58
C ILE A 178 14.94 13.69 -9.41
N ALA A 179 15.21 14.73 -10.19
CA ALA A 179 14.47 15.98 -10.15
C ALA A 179 12.97 15.78 -10.45
N ARG A 180 12.64 14.89 -11.39
CA ARG A 180 11.26 14.52 -11.67
C ARG A 180 10.59 13.81 -10.51
N ASP A 181 11.25 12.81 -9.90
CA ASP A 181 10.70 12.05 -8.78
C ASP A 181 10.40 12.97 -7.58
N ILE A 182 11.28 13.93 -7.29
CA ILE A 182 11.09 14.95 -6.24
C ILE A 182 9.89 15.83 -6.57
N ARG A 183 9.86 16.41 -7.79
CA ARG A 183 8.77 17.26 -8.25
C ARG A 183 7.41 16.54 -8.19
N ASP A 184 7.37 15.27 -8.57
CA ASP A 184 6.17 14.46 -8.62
C ASP A 184 5.80 13.86 -7.23
N GLY A 185 6.61 14.15 -6.19
CA GLY A 185 6.37 13.74 -4.81
C GLY A 185 6.56 12.24 -4.55
N LEU A 186 7.33 11.56 -5.41
CA LEU A 186 7.63 10.13 -5.27
C LEU A 186 8.83 9.88 -4.34
N VAL A 187 9.72 10.85 -4.26
CA VAL A 187 10.90 10.87 -3.38
C VAL A 187 10.97 12.21 -2.68
N SER A 188 11.34 12.21 -1.39
CA SER A 188 11.54 13.46 -0.65
C SER A 188 12.89 14.09 -0.94
N ASP A 189 12.98 15.41 -0.81
CA ASP A 189 14.16 16.23 -1.10
C ASP A 189 15.35 15.97 -0.16
N HIS A 190 15.20 15.08 0.85
CA HIS A 190 16.16 14.84 1.90
C HIS A 190 16.78 13.44 1.91
N ASN A 191 16.68 12.72 0.79
CA ASN A 191 17.30 11.39 0.61
C ASN A 191 18.32 11.38 -0.51
#